data_eca364296bdcfe7e611b18718a96fb1c
#
_entry.id   eca364296bdcfe7e611b18718a96fb1c
#
_cell.length_a   1.000
_cell.length_b   1.000
_cell.length_c   1.000
_cell.angle_alpha   90.00
_cell.angle_beta   90.00
_cell.angle_gamma   90.00
#
_symmetry.space_group_name_H-M   'P 1'
#
loop_
_entity.id
_entity.type
_entity.pdbx_description
1 polymer ?
#
loop_
_entity_poly.entity_id
_entity_poly.type
_entity_poly.pdbx_seq_one_letter_code
_entity_poly.pdbx_strand_id
1 'polypeptide(L)'
;MAKLVFHPNAYLSETRNVRQGLVSRTKILRILERKSTTAKTLAGESKLSYNVILHHLRLLEGEKIVLRKKGKKPYFWELTGMGQQRLKTI
;
A
#
# COMPACT_ATOMS: atom_id res chain seq x y z
N MET A 1 16.27 -13.71 16.05
CA MET A 1 15.85 -13.24 14.73
C MET A 1 14.46 -12.61 14.82
N ALA A 2 14.33 -11.40 14.33
CA ALA A 2 13.06 -10.71 14.42
C ALA A 2 11.99 -11.39 13.56
N LYS A 3 10.78 -11.52 14.09
CA LYS A 3 9.65 -12.00 13.29
C LYS A 3 9.32 -11.00 12.22
N LEU A 4 9.03 -11.49 11.03
CA LEU A 4 8.53 -10.64 9.95
C LEU A 4 7.08 -10.29 10.25
N VAL A 5 6.82 -9.01 10.47
CA VAL A 5 5.48 -8.52 10.78
C VAL A 5 4.94 -7.79 9.57
N PHE A 6 3.82 -8.27 9.03
CA PHE A 6 3.17 -7.63 7.90
C PHE A 6 2.22 -6.54 8.39
N HIS A 7 2.12 -5.48 7.57
CA HIS A 7 1.15 -4.43 7.85
C HIS A 7 -0.26 -5.03 7.82
N PRO A 8 -1.12 -4.69 8.82
CA PRO A 8 -2.47 -5.27 8.88
C PRO A 8 -3.30 -5.03 7.63
N ASN A 9 -3.15 -3.85 7.02
CA ASN A 9 -3.90 -3.51 5.81
C ASN A 9 -3.32 -4.14 4.54
N ALA A 10 -2.19 -4.85 4.67
CA ALA A 10 -1.60 -5.57 3.54
C ALA A 10 -2.40 -6.82 3.18
N TYR A 11 -3.22 -7.33 4.13
CA TYR A 11 -4.07 -8.49 3.87
C TYR A 11 -5.28 -8.06 3.06
N LEU A 12 -5.50 -8.73 1.94
CA LEU A 12 -6.64 -8.48 1.07
C LEU A 12 -7.77 -9.42 1.42
N SER A 13 -9.01 -8.95 1.36
CA SER A 13 -10.17 -9.74 1.76
C SER A 13 -10.67 -10.67 0.65
N GLU A 14 -10.45 -10.30 -0.62
CA GLU A 14 -11.03 -11.03 -1.74
C GLU A 14 -10.00 -11.75 -2.60
N THR A 15 -8.73 -11.70 -2.22
CA THR A 15 -7.64 -12.28 -2.98
C THR A 15 -6.75 -13.09 -2.07
N ARG A 16 -6.21 -14.20 -2.59
CA ARG A 16 -5.26 -15.01 -1.83
C ARG A 16 -4.05 -14.17 -1.43
N ASN A 17 -3.70 -14.21 -0.16
CA ASN A 17 -2.58 -13.44 0.39
C ASN A 17 -1.32 -14.29 0.42
N VAL A 18 -0.52 -14.23 -0.65
CA VAL A 18 0.77 -14.91 -0.68
C VAL A 18 1.82 -14.02 -0.02
N ARG A 19 2.85 -14.65 0.56
CA ARG A 19 3.89 -13.95 1.34
C ARG A 19 4.52 -12.78 0.59
N GLN A 20 4.89 -12.98 -0.68
CA GLN A 20 5.54 -11.92 -1.47
C GLN A 20 4.64 -10.71 -1.65
N GLY A 21 3.34 -10.94 -1.89
CA GLY A 21 2.37 -9.85 -1.98
C GLY A 21 2.21 -9.11 -0.66
N LEU A 22 2.20 -9.84 0.46
CA LEU A 22 2.12 -9.23 1.78
C LEU A 22 3.36 -8.36 2.06
N VAL A 23 4.54 -8.82 1.70
CA VAL A 23 5.77 -8.05 1.86
C VAL A 23 5.71 -6.76 1.05
N SER A 24 5.32 -6.85 -0.23
CA SER A 24 5.24 -5.69 -1.11
C SER A 24 4.22 -4.67 -0.61
N ARG A 25 3.01 -5.12 -0.25
CA ARG A 25 1.98 -4.22 0.24
C ARG A 25 2.35 -3.59 1.57
N THR A 26 3.03 -4.34 2.44
CA THR A 26 3.51 -3.80 3.72
C THR A 26 4.47 -2.63 3.50
N LYS A 27 5.41 -2.77 2.56
CA LYS A 27 6.35 -1.69 2.24
C LYS A 27 5.63 -0.45 1.74
N ILE A 28 4.67 -0.63 0.84
CA ILE A 28 3.88 0.48 0.29
C ILE A 28 3.11 1.20 1.40
N LEU A 29 2.41 0.45 2.23
CA LEU A 29 1.56 1.03 3.27
C LEU A 29 2.37 1.75 4.33
N ARG A 30 3.54 1.24 4.70
CA ARG A 30 4.40 1.91 5.67
C ARG A 30 4.89 3.27 5.17
N ILE A 31 5.13 3.38 3.87
CA ILE A 31 5.50 4.68 3.28
C ILE A 31 4.29 5.61 3.29
N LEU A 32 3.12 5.11 2.89
CA LEU A 32 1.91 5.93 2.83
C LEU A 32 1.40 6.36 4.21
N GLU A 33 1.77 5.64 5.27
CA GLU A 33 1.48 6.08 6.64
C GLU A 33 2.15 7.40 6.98
N ARG A 34 3.29 7.67 6.37
CA ARG A 34 4.08 8.86 6.66
C ARG A 34 3.74 10.02 5.74
N LYS A 35 3.39 9.74 4.49
CA LYS A 35 3.11 10.78 3.49
C LYS A 35 2.34 10.23 2.31
N SER A 36 1.49 11.05 1.72
CA SER A 36 0.94 10.71 0.40
C SER A 36 2.05 10.95 -0.64
N THR A 37 2.11 10.11 -1.67
CA THR A 37 3.18 10.19 -2.65
C THR A 37 2.78 9.49 -3.96
N THR A 38 3.67 9.57 -4.94
CA THR A 38 3.42 9.00 -6.26
C THR A 38 3.88 7.54 -6.33
N ALA A 39 3.36 6.81 -7.31
CA ALA A 39 3.81 5.43 -7.54
C ALA A 39 5.30 5.36 -7.86
N LYS A 40 5.81 6.34 -8.58
CA LYS A 40 7.24 6.41 -8.91
C LYS A 40 8.10 6.52 -7.66
N THR A 41 7.70 7.38 -6.72
CA THR A 41 8.42 7.55 -5.45
C THR A 41 8.32 6.27 -4.62
N LEU A 42 7.13 5.64 -4.59
CA LEU A 42 6.96 4.37 -3.90
C LEU A 42 7.91 3.30 -4.44
N ALA A 43 8.05 3.23 -5.78
CA ALA A 43 8.95 2.28 -6.39
C ALA A 43 10.40 2.52 -5.97
N GLY A 44 10.83 3.79 -5.98
CA GLY A 44 12.19 4.15 -5.58
C GLY A 44 12.48 3.84 -4.12
N GLU A 45 11.58 4.20 -3.22
CA GLU A 45 11.80 4.02 -1.78
C GLU A 45 11.67 2.56 -1.34
N SER A 46 10.77 1.80 -1.97
CA SER A 46 10.55 0.40 -1.63
C SER A 46 11.50 -0.55 -2.34
N LYS A 47 12.19 -0.06 -3.37
CA LYS A 47 13.02 -0.86 -4.27
C LYS A 47 12.23 -1.94 -5.01
N LEU A 48 10.95 -1.69 -5.23
CA LEU A 48 10.09 -2.54 -6.04
C LEU A 48 9.92 -1.91 -7.42
N SER A 49 9.62 -2.73 -8.43
CA SER A 49 9.39 -2.20 -9.76
C SER A 49 8.11 -1.37 -9.82
N TYR A 50 8.06 -0.43 -10.74
CA TYR A 50 6.89 0.43 -10.94
C TYR A 50 5.63 -0.40 -11.22
N ASN A 51 5.77 -1.44 -12.05
CA ASN A 51 4.63 -2.30 -12.37
C ASN A 51 4.10 -3.07 -11.16
N VAL A 52 4.99 -3.54 -10.31
CA VAL A 52 4.60 -4.21 -9.05
C VAL A 52 3.86 -3.23 -8.14
N ILE A 53 4.38 -2.01 -8.03
CA ILE A 53 3.72 -0.96 -7.23
C ILE A 53 2.31 -0.69 -7.75
N LEU A 54 2.15 -0.47 -9.05
CA LEU A 54 0.83 -0.21 -9.64
C LEU A 54 -0.13 -1.37 -9.41
N HIS A 55 0.36 -2.60 -9.57
CA HIS A 55 -0.46 -3.79 -9.34
C HIS A 55 -1.03 -3.79 -7.92
N HIS A 56 -0.18 -3.59 -6.92
CA HIS A 56 -0.63 -3.60 -5.53
C HIS A 56 -1.46 -2.39 -5.16
N LEU A 57 -1.16 -1.21 -5.71
CA LEU A 57 -2.00 -0.04 -5.47
C LEU A 57 -3.42 -0.25 -5.98
N ARG A 58 -3.58 -0.90 -7.13
CA ARG A 58 -4.91 -1.21 -7.68
C ARG A 58 -5.67 -2.19 -6.80
N LEU A 59 -4.98 -3.21 -6.26
CA LEU A 59 -5.61 -4.14 -5.35
C LEU A 59 -6.06 -3.44 -4.06
N LEU A 60 -5.21 -2.60 -3.50
CA LEU A 60 -5.51 -1.85 -2.28
C LEU A 60 -6.62 -0.82 -2.52
N GLU A 61 -6.64 -0.19 -3.68
CA GLU A 61 -7.70 0.74 -4.06
C GLU A 61 -9.04 0.01 -4.17
N GLY A 62 -9.03 -1.18 -4.74
CA GLY A 62 -10.24 -2.00 -4.85
C GLY A 62 -10.84 -2.34 -3.49
N GLU A 63 -10.01 -2.44 -2.46
CA GLU A 63 -10.48 -2.69 -1.10
C GLU A 63 -10.65 -1.40 -0.29
N LYS A 64 -10.53 -0.25 -0.94
CA LYS A 64 -10.71 1.07 -0.34
C LYS A 64 -9.72 1.38 0.78
N ILE A 65 -8.56 0.72 0.77
CA ILE A 65 -7.49 0.96 1.74
C ILE A 65 -6.68 2.18 1.35
N VAL A 66 -6.46 2.36 0.05
CA VAL A 66 -5.80 3.54 -0.50
C VAL A 66 -6.70 4.20 -1.53
N LEU A 67 -6.46 5.47 -1.80
CA LEU A 67 -7.13 6.19 -2.88
C LEU A 67 -6.13 6.99 -3.68
N ARG A 68 -6.46 7.18 -4.94
CA ARG A 68 -5.70 8.04 -5.83
C ARG A 68 -6.34 9.41 -5.83
N LYS A 69 -5.58 10.43 -5.47
CA LYS A 69 -6.09 11.79 -5.50
C LYS A 69 -6.36 12.22 -6.93
N LYS A 70 -7.52 12.85 -7.15
CA LYS A 70 -7.86 13.40 -8.45
C LYS A 70 -6.98 14.60 -8.75
N GLY A 71 -6.63 14.78 -10.02
CA GLY A 71 -5.80 15.88 -10.44
C GLY A 71 -4.96 15.54 -11.64
N LYS A 72 -3.97 16.38 -11.91
CA LYS A 72 -3.03 16.17 -13.02
C LYS A 72 -1.99 15.11 -12.65
N LYS A 73 -1.48 14.41 -13.64
CA LYS A 73 -0.35 13.51 -13.45
C LYS A 73 0.89 14.27 -13.00
N PRO A 74 1.74 13.69 -12.14
CA PRO A 74 1.63 12.37 -11.56
C PRO A 74 0.56 12.31 -10.46
N TYR A 75 -0.10 11.16 -10.35
CA TYR A 75 -1.13 10.97 -9.33
C TYR A 75 -0.50 10.68 -7.97
N PHE A 76 -1.06 11.27 -6.93
CA PHE A 76 -0.68 10.98 -5.56
C PHE A 76 -1.62 9.95 -4.96
N TRP A 77 -1.06 9.06 -4.16
CA TRP A 77 -1.80 8.02 -3.46
C TRP A 77 -1.73 8.27 -1.97
N GLU A 78 -2.79 7.96 -1.27
CA GLU A 78 -2.83 8.13 0.18
C GLU A 78 -3.69 7.06 0.83
N LEU A 79 -3.49 6.86 2.14
CA LEU A 79 -4.34 5.96 2.92
C LEU A 79 -5.71 6.60 3.10
N THR A 80 -6.76 5.76 3.03
CA THR A 80 -8.12 6.21 3.35
C THR A 80 -8.33 6.22 4.85
N GLY A 81 -9.44 6.84 5.30
CA GLY A 81 -9.83 6.77 6.71
C GLY A 81 -10.02 5.35 7.19
N MET A 82 -10.52 4.45 6.32
CA MET A 82 -10.68 3.04 6.66
C MET A 82 -9.34 2.36 6.92
N GLY A 83 -8.33 2.65 6.08
CA GLY A 83 -6.99 2.12 6.27
C GLY A 83 -6.38 2.59 7.58
N GLN A 84 -6.52 3.87 7.89
CA GLN A 84 -6.01 4.44 9.15
C GLN A 84 -6.73 3.86 10.36
N GLN A 85 -8.03 3.64 10.24
CA GLN A 85 -8.83 3.08 11.32
C GLN A 85 -8.38 1.65 11.68
N ARG A 86 -8.05 0.83 10.67
CA ARG A 86 -7.53 -0.50 10.92
C ARG A 86 -6.23 -0.48 11.69
N LEU A 87 -5.38 0.52 11.42
CA LEU A 87 -4.10 0.67 12.12
C LEU A 87 -4.31 0.94 13.60
N LYS A 88 -5.34 1.70 13.95
CA LYS A 88 -5.62 2.05 15.34
C LYS A 88 -6.15 0.90 16.17
N THR A 89 -6.70 -0.12 15.55
CA THR A 89 -7.29 -1.26 16.26
C THR A 89 -6.29 -2.38 16.52
N ILE A 90 -5.07 -2.20 16.12
CA ILE A 90 -3.99 -3.16 16.28
C ILE A 90 -3.00 -2.66 17.33
#